data_abe62b658100df6b0d1e1ef1672410af
#
_entry.id   abe62b658100df6b0d1e1ef1672410af
#
_cell.length_a   1.000
_cell.length_b   1.000
_cell.length_c   1.000
_cell.angle_alpha   90.00
_cell.angle_beta   90.00
_cell.angle_gamma   90.00
#
_symmetry.space_group_name_H-M   'P 1'
#
loop_
_entity.id
_entity.type
_entity.pdbx_description
1 polymer ?
#
loop_
_entity_poly.entity_id
_entity_poly.type
_entity_poly.pdbx_seq_one_letter_code
_entity_poly.pdbx_strand_id
1 'polypeptide(L)'
;IMDGTLRRFATKDRGGDDAGWYVAYGDGVPAGCFGDWRSGQVTQWRADVGRDLTMVEQMQHAARIQRLRQMREVEQAGKHAAAADSASSIWANAANAPPDHPYLRRKGVTGEGMRIASDGRLLSPVYVGGVLTSLQMIDEQGGKKFLPGGSVRGGSWTVGDIANARNVYLCEGVATG
;
A
#
# COMPACT_ATOMS: atom_id res chain seq x y z
N ILE A 1 -13.22 -4.04 -24.25
CA ILE A 1 -11.90 -3.93 -24.89
C ILE A 1 -10.98 -4.92 -24.17
N MET A 2 -10.27 -5.74 -24.95
CA MET A 2 -9.41 -6.82 -24.43
C MET A 2 -7.93 -6.50 -24.71
N ASP A 3 -7.47 -5.36 -24.20
CA ASP A 3 -6.13 -4.81 -24.44
C ASP A 3 -5.18 -4.95 -23.24
N GLY A 4 -5.61 -5.67 -22.20
CA GLY A 4 -4.84 -5.83 -20.97
C GLY A 4 -4.86 -4.62 -20.04
N THR A 5 -5.61 -3.59 -20.37
CA THR A 5 -5.75 -2.40 -19.53
C THR A 5 -6.80 -2.64 -18.45
N LEU A 6 -6.49 -2.24 -17.21
CA LEU A 6 -7.46 -2.27 -16.11
C LEU A 6 -8.54 -1.22 -16.37
N ARG A 7 -9.78 -1.66 -16.38
CA ARG A 7 -10.96 -0.80 -16.56
C ARG A 7 -11.85 -0.91 -15.34
N ARG A 8 -12.46 0.22 -14.98
CA ARG A 8 -13.42 0.31 -13.88
C ARG A 8 -14.82 0.47 -14.39
N PHE A 9 -15.79 0.00 -13.60
CA PHE A 9 -17.21 0.13 -13.89
C PHE A 9 -18.03 0.18 -12.60
N ALA A 10 -19.24 0.73 -12.71
CA ALA A 10 -20.17 0.76 -11.59
C ALA A 10 -20.75 -0.64 -11.31
N THR A 11 -20.75 -1.05 -10.05
CA THR A 11 -21.37 -2.31 -9.59
C THR A 11 -22.76 -2.11 -8.99
N LYS A 12 -23.18 -0.86 -8.82
CA LYS A 12 -24.52 -0.46 -8.35
C LYS A 12 -25.03 0.66 -9.24
N ASP A 13 -26.37 0.77 -9.35
CA ASP A 13 -27.06 1.82 -10.12
C ASP A 13 -26.90 3.23 -9.55
N ARG A 14 -25.78 3.52 -8.90
CA ARG A 14 -25.45 4.85 -8.37
C ARG A 14 -24.28 5.42 -9.16
N GLY A 15 -24.49 6.60 -9.73
CA GLY A 15 -23.41 7.33 -10.40
C GLY A 15 -22.21 7.57 -9.46
N GLY A 16 -21.01 7.42 -10.00
CA GLY A 16 -19.75 7.58 -9.25
C GLY A 16 -19.27 6.32 -8.51
N ASP A 17 -19.90 5.17 -8.74
CA ASP A 17 -19.47 3.89 -8.18
C ASP A 17 -18.53 3.16 -9.15
N ASP A 18 -17.22 3.28 -8.95
CA ASP A 18 -16.18 2.62 -9.75
C ASP A 18 -15.55 1.43 -9.00
N ALA A 19 -16.34 0.70 -8.21
CA ALA A 19 -15.81 -0.42 -7.41
C ALA A 19 -15.55 -1.69 -8.24
N GLY A 20 -16.29 -1.89 -9.32
CA GLY A 20 -16.04 -2.97 -10.27
C GLY A 20 -14.81 -2.69 -11.12
N TRP A 21 -14.07 -3.73 -11.40
CA TRP A 21 -12.92 -3.65 -12.28
C TRP A 21 -12.75 -4.93 -13.09
N TYR A 22 -12.14 -4.81 -14.27
CA TYR A 22 -11.73 -5.96 -15.07
C TYR A 22 -10.43 -5.68 -15.83
N VAL A 23 -9.73 -6.75 -16.14
CA VAL A 23 -8.64 -6.80 -17.11
C VAL A 23 -8.91 -7.96 -18.04
N ALA A 24 -8.90 -7.72 -19.34
CA ALA A 24 -9.13 -8.75 -20.33
C ALA A 24 -8.08 -8.68 -21.46
N TYR A 25 -7.69 -9.83 -21.94
CA TYR A 25 -6.68 -10.03 -22.98
C TYR A 25 -7.29 -10.80 -24.13
N GLY A 26 -7.13 -10.30 -25.36
CA GLY A 26 -7.68 -10.91 -26.57
C GLY A 26 -6.65 -11.59 -27.47
N ASP A 27 -5.37 -11.49 -27.14
CA ASP A 27 -4.27 -12.11 -27.89
C ASP A 27 -4.09 -13.58 -27.46
N GLY A 28 -4.21 -14.50 -28.37
CA GLY A 28 -4.24 -15.94 -28.11
C GLY A 28 -5.62 -16.42 -27.63
N VAL A 29 -5.63 -17.32 -26.63
CA VAL A 29 -6.89 -17.71 -25.99
C VAL A 29 -7.38 -16.56 -25.10
N PRO A 30 -8.54 -15.96 -25.36
CA PRO A 30 -9.03 -14.86 -24.57
C PRO A 30 -9.15 -15.23 -23.09
N ALA A 31 -8.62 -14.37 -22.22
CA ALA A 31 -8.64 -14.60 -20.79
C ALA A 31 -8.65 -13.28 -20.04
N GLY A 32 -9.02 -13.31 -18.78
CA GLY A 32 -9.01 -12.13 -17.96
C GLY A 32 -9.34 -12.39 -16.50
N CYS A 33 -9.44 -11.32 -15.75
CA CYS A 33 -9.99 -11.34 -14.40
C CYS A 33 -10.86 -10.11 -14.20
N PHE A 34 -11.83 -10.25 -13.32
CA PHE A 34 -12.68 -9.15 -12.86
C PHE A 34 -12.94 -9.29 -11.36
N GLY A 35 -13.30 -8.19 -10.75
CA GLY A 35 -13.55 -8.19 -9.32
C GLY A 35 -14.24 -6.92 -8.85
N ASP A 36 -14.46 -6.87 -7.55
CA ASP A 36 -15.02 -5.71 -6.85
C ASP A 36 -14.10 -5.36 -5.68
N TRP A 37 -13.64 -4.11 -5.63
CA TRP A 37 -12.74 -3.60 -4.60
C TRP A 37 -13.34 -3.60 -3.19
N ARG A 38 -14.67 -3.58 -3.08
CA ARG A 38 -15.36 -3.58 -1.78
C ARG A 38 -15.41 -4.97 -1.17
N SER A 39 -15.77 -5.96 -1.98
CA SER A 39 -15.85 -7.35 -1.52
C SER A 39 -14.49 -8.04 -1.48
N GLY A 40 -13.50 -7.50 -2.18
CA GLY A 40 -12.20 -8.15 -2.38
C GLY A 40 -12.27 -9.40 -3.26
N GLN A 41 -13.42 -9.71 -3.83
CA GLN A 41 -13.60 -10.87 -4.70
C GLN A 41 -12.91 -10.65 -6.03
N VAL A 42 -12.20 -11.66 -6.49
CA VAL A 42 -11.54 -11.70 -7.79
C VAL A 42 -11.88 -13.01 -8.47
N THR A 43 -12.45 -12.91 -9.66
CA THR A 43 -12.79 -14.05 -10.50
C THR A 43 -11.89 -14.05 -11.74
N GLN A 44 -11.28 -15.17 -12.03
CA GLN A 44 -10.54 -15.39 -13.26
C GLN A 44 -11.42 -16.14 -14.25
N TRP A 45 -11.33 -15.79 -15.52
CA TRP A 45 -12.02 -16.47 -16.59
C TRP A 45 -11.10 -16.69 -17.79
N ARG A 46 -11.43 -17.66 -18.59
CA ARG A 46 -10.78 -17.98 -19.86
C ARG A 46 -11.86 -18.42 -20.84
N ALA A 47 -11.72 -18.01 -22.10
CA ALA A 47 -12.63 -18.47 -23.13
C ALA A 47 -12.53 -20.00 -23.28
N ASP A 48 -13.68 -20.64 -23.37
CA ASP A 48 -13.76 -22.03 -23.80
C ASP A 48 -13.52 -22.07 -25.32
N VAL A 49 -12.45 -22.72 -25.71
CA VAL A 49 -12.10 -22.90 -27.14
C VAL A 49 -12.61 -24.24 -27.68
N GLY A 50 -13.48 -24.92 -26.91
CA GLY A 50 -14.08 -26.21 -27.31
C GLY A 50 -13.09 -27.38 -27.38
N ARG A 51 -11.88 -27.20 -26.89
CA ARG A 51 -10.80 -28.24 -26.81
C ARG A 51 -9.83 -27.93 -25.70
N ASP A 52 -9.07 -28.91 -25.29
CA ASP A 52 -7.94 -28.69 -24.43
C ASP A 52 -6.86 -27.84 -25.12
N LEU A 53 -6.19 -27.00 -24.33
CA LEU A 53 -5.07 -26.22 -24.82
C LEU A 53 -3.90 -27.16 -25.15
N THR A 54 -3.25 -26.96 -26.27
CA THR A 54 -2.00 -27.61 -26.58
C THR A 54 -0.93 -27.24 -25.56
N MET A 55 0.10 -28.05 -25.39
CA MET A 55 1.20 -27.79 -24.49
C MET A 55 1.87 -26.43 -24.79
N VAL A 56 1.99 -26.08 -26.06
CA VAL A 56 2.56 -24.79 -26.49
C VAL A 56 1.69 -23.61 -26.03
N GLU A 57 0.37 -23.69 -26.20
CA GLU A 57 -0.56 -22.66 -25.74
C GLU A 57 -0.53 -22.51 -24.21
N GLN A 58 -0.44 -23.63 -23.47
CA GLN A 58 -0.30 -23.61 -22.01
C GLN A 58 1.00 -22.92 -21.57
N MET A 59 2.13 -23.25 -22.22
CA MET A 59 3.43 -22.64 -21.92
C MET A 59 3.43 -21.14 -22.24
N GLN A 60 2.87 -20.73 -23.37
CA GLN A 60 2.74 -19.31 -23.74
C GLN A 60 1.89 -18.55 -22.75
N HIS A 61 0.76 -19.11 -22.30
CA HIS A 61 -0.09 -18.50 -21.29
C HIS A 61 0.60 -18.36 -19.95
N ALA A 62 1.31 -19.42 -19.48
CA ALA A 62 2.06 -19.39 -18.24
C ALA A 62 3.19 -18.35 -18.29
N ALA A 63 3.97 -18.32 -19.35
CA ALA A 63 5.05 -17.35 -19.56
C ALA A 63 4.52 -15.90 -19.56
N ARG A 64 3.36 -15.68 -20.17
CA ARG A 64 2.71 -14.37 -20.19
C ARG A 64 2.29 -13.93 -18.80
N ILE A 65 1.61 -14.79 -18.02
CA ILE A 65 1.23 -14.49 -16.63
C ILE A 65 2.46 -14.12 -15.81
N GLN A 66 3.53 -14.90 -15.95
CA GLN A 66 4.78 -14.65 -15.23
C GLN A 66 5.38 -13.29 -15.62
N ARG A 67 5.42 -12.96 -16.90
CA ARG A 67 5.91 -11.65 -17.38
C ARG A 67 5.09 -10.49 -16.81
N LEU A 68 3.78 -10.60 -16.80
CA LEU A 68 2.89 -9.57 -16.25
C LEU A 68 3.09 -9.40 -14.73
N ARG A 69 3.31 -10.49 -14.00
CA ARG A 69 3.64 -10.44 -12.56
C ARG A 69 4.95 -9.69 -12.34
N GLN A 70 6.00 -10.07 -13.07
CA GLN A 70 7.29 -9.39 -12.99
C GLN A 70 7.20 -7.90 -13.29
N MET A 71 6.47 -7.52 -14.34
CA MET A 71 6.28 -6.09 -14.67
C MET A 71 5.60 -5.33 -13.53
N ARG A 72 4.56 -5.92 -12.92
CA ARG A 72 3.88 -5.31 -11.76
C ARG A 72 4.78 -5.20 -10.54
N GLU A 73 5.58 -6.23 -10.27
CA GLU A 73 6.54 -6.23 -9.16
C GLU A 73 7.59 -5.14 -9.34
N VAL A 74 8.14 -4.99 -10.54
CA VAL A 74 9.12 -3.93 -10.87
C VAL A 74 8.48 -2.55 -10.73
N GLU A 75 7.28 -2.34 -11.27
CA GLU A 75 6.55 -1.08 -11.14
C GLU A 75 6.26 -0.75 -9.66
N GLN A 76 5.80 -1.75 -8.90
CA GLN A 76 5.50 -1.57 -7.48
C GLN A 76 6.77 -1.28 -6.68
N ALA A 77 7.87 -1.98 -6.95
CA ALA A 77 9.17 -1.73 -6.33
C ALA A 77 9.67 -0.30 -6.63
N GLY A 78 9.50 0.17 -7.86
CA GLY A 78 9.82 1.56 -8.23
C GLY A 78 8.99 2.59 -7.45
N LYS A 79 7.69 2.36 -7.30
CA LYS A 79 6.81 3.22 -6.49
C LYS A 79 7.22 3.23 -5.02
N HIS A 80 7.56 2.05 -4.47
CA HIS A 80 8.04 1.94 -3.09
C HIS A 80 9.37 2.66 -2.88
N ALA A 81 10.31 2.53 -3.81
CA ALA A 81 11.60 3.23 -3.74
C ALA A 81 11.42 4.75 -3.76
N ALA A 82 10.65 5.29 -4.71
CA ALA A 82 10.37 6.71 -4.79
C ALA A 82 9.66 7.26 -3.54
N ALA A 83 8.74 6.46 -2.95
CA ALA A 83 8.08 6.83 -1.71
C ALA A 83 9.03 6.80 -0.50
N ALA A 84 9.97 5.85 -0.44
CA ALA A 84 10.99 5.79 0.61
C ALA A 84 11.95 6.98 0.54
N ASP A 85 12.37 7.39 -0.66
CA ASP A 85 13.19 8.60 -0.86
C ASP A 85 12.44 9.86 -0.40
N SER A 86 11.15 9.95 -0.76
CA SER A 86 10.28 11.04 -0.31
C SER A 86 10.10 11.04 1.21
N ALA A 87 9.88 9.87 1.81
CA ALA A 87 9.77 9.71 3.27
C ALA A 87 11.05 10.17 3.96
N SER A 88 12.21 9.77 3.45
CA SER A 88 13.51 10.14 4.00
C SER A 88 13.76 11.65 3.91
N SER A 89 13.40 12.27 2.79
CA SER A 89 13.51 13.72 2.61
C SER A 89 12.59 14.50 3.56
N ILE A 90 11.31 14.09 3.66
CA ILE A 90 10.34 14.71 4.57
C ILE A 90 10.82 14.56 6.01
N TRP A 91 11.25 13.35 6.39
CA TRP A 91 11.73 13.05 7.72
C TRP A 91 12.95 13.87 8.12
N ALA A 92 13.94 13.99 7.23
CA ALA A 92 15.16 14.75 7.47
C ALA A 92 14.90 16.26 7.71
N ASN A 93 13.91 16.81 6.99
CA ASN A 93 13.56 18.23 7.09
C ASN A 93 12.54 18.56 8.19
N ALA A 94 11.96 17.55 8.84
CA ALA A 94 10.96 17.73 9.88
C ALA A 94 11.62 18.00 11.25
N ALA A 95 11.05 18.93 12.03
CA ALA A 95 11.44 19.17 13.41
C ALA A 95 10.89 18.08 14.35
N ASN A 96 11.44 18.02 15.56
CA ASN A 96 10.86 17.16 16.61
C ASN A 96 9.41 17.57 16.90
N ALA A 97 8.56 16.59 17.20
CA ALA A 97 7.17 16.85 17.53
C ALA A 97 7.08 17.71 18.80
N PRO A 98 6.35 18.83 18.79
CA PRO A 98 6.18 19.64 19.97
C PRO A 98 5.23 18.93 20.96
N PRO A 99 5.50 18.96 22.28
CA PRO A 99 4.71 18.23 23.27
C PRO A 99 3.27 18.79 23.42
N ASP A 100 3.04 20.01 22.99
CA ASP A 100 1.76 20.68 23.03
C ASP A 100 0.90 20.50 21.76
N HIS A 101 1.34 19.66 20.82
CA HIS A 101 0.55 19.39 19.62
C HIS A 101 -0.87 18.90 19.99
N PRO A 102 -1.94 19.44 19.39
CA PRO A 102 -3.33 19.18 19.80
C PRO A 102 -3.69 17.69 19.87
N TYR A 103 -3.20 16.90 18.93
CA TYR A 103 -3.41 15.44 18.93
C TYR A 103 -2.75 14.76 20.15
N LEU A 104 -1.48 15.07 20.44
CA LEU A 104 -0.74 14.47 21.56
C LEU A 104 -1.38 14.83 22.90
N ARG A 105 -1.72 16.09 23.11
CA ARG A 105 -2.42 16.55 24.30
C ARG A 105 -3.76 15.84 24.51
N ARG A 106 -4.57 15.72 23.46
CA ARG A 106 -5.86 15.05 23.54
C ARG A 106 -5.72 13.56 23.87
N LYS A 107 -4.64 12.93 23.41
CA LYS A 107 -4.36 11.51 23.66
C LYS A 107 -3.61 11.27 24.97
N GLY A 108 -3.08 12.32 25.61
CA GLY A 108 -2.29 12.19 26.84
C GLY A 108 -0.95 11.47 26.64
N VAL A 109 -0.38 11.55 25.44
CA VAL A 109 0.88 10.88 25.09
C VAL A 109 1.96 11.90 24.73
N THR A 110 3.22 11.50 24.88
CA THR A 110 4.37 12.28 24.41
C THR A 110 4.61 12.04 22.91
N GLY A 111 5.24 12.99 22.25
CA GLY A 111 5.64 12.83 20.85
C GLY A 111 7.05 12.25 20.69
N GLU A 112 7.52 11.43 21.65
CA GLU A 112 8.86 10.88 21.62
C GLU A 112 9.11 10.07 20.34
N GLY A 113 10.22 10.37 19.65
CA GLY A 113 10.55 9.77 18.37
C GLY A 113 9.67 10.18 17.21
N MET A 114 8.69 11.05 17.39
CA MET A 114 7.89 11.64 16.31
C MET A 114 8.49 12.97 15.84
N ARG A 115 8.11 13.36 14.64
CA ARG A 115 8.46 14.66 14.07
C ARG A 115 7.20 15.41 13.63
N ILE A 116 7.35 16.69 13.33
CA ILE A 116 6.29 17.54 12.79
C ILE A 116 6.70 18.06 11.42
N ALA A 117 5.82 17.90 10.44
CA ALA A 117 5.98 18.47 9.10
C ALA A 117 5.70 19.97 9.11
N SER A 118 6.13 20.68 8.05
CA SER A 118 5.91 22.12 7.89
C SER A 118 4.45 22.51 7.82
N ASP A 119 3.57 21.58 7.48
CA ASP A 119 2.11 21.77 7.42
C ASP A 119 1.39 21.45 8.76
N GLY A 120 2.15 21.20 9.82
CA GLY A 120 1.62 20.95 11.17
C GLY A 120 1.24 19.50 11.45
N ARG A 121 1.32 18.59 10.49
CA ARG A 121 1.01 17.18 10.74
C ARG A 121 2.15 16.48 11.47
N LEU A 122 1.79 15.65 12.45
CA LEU A 122 2.76 14.76 13.08
C LEU A 122 3.17 13.65 12.09
N LEU A 123 4.43 13.27 12.20
CA LEU A 123 5.04 12.21 11.41
C LEU A 123 5.48 11.08 12.33
N SER A 124 4.98 9.88 12.07
CA SER A 124 5.47 8.64 12.67
C SER A 124 6.17 7.81 11.59
N PRO A 125 7.41 7.38 11.80
CA PRO A 125 8.15 6.65 10.77
C PRO A 125 7.67 5.21 10.67
N VAL A 126 7.80 4.64 9.48
CA VAL A 126 7.52 3.22 9.21
C VAL A 126 8.79 2.60 8.63
N TYR A 127 9.38 1.68 9.39
CA TYR A 127 10.59 0.97 8.98
C TYR A 127 10.25 -0.48 8.59
N VAL A 128 10.76 -0.91 7.44
CA VAL A 128 10.74 -2.32 7.02
C VAL A 128 12.19 -2.78 6.87
N GLY A 129 12.59 -3.80 7.62
CA GLY A 129 13.97 -4.28 7.62
C GLY A 129 15.01 -3.21 7.97
N GLY A 130 14.66 -2.26 8.84
CA GLY A 130 15.54 -1.15 9.24
C GLY A 130 15.61 0.02 8.26
N VAL A 131 14.91 -0.04 7.13
CA VAL A 131 14.84 1.04 6.15
C VAL A 131 13.54 1.83 6.32
N LEU A 132 13.62 3.15 6.31
CA LEU A 132 12.45 4.03 6.31
C LEU A 132 11.71 3.92 4.97
N THR A 133 10.55 3.29 4.96
CA THR A 133 9.79 2.99 3.74
C THR A 133 8.54 3.84 3.59
N SER A 134 8.06 4.43 4.67
CA SER A 134 6.88 5.28 4.66
C SER A 134 6.82 6.16 5.91
N LEU A 135 5.89 7.08 5.92
CA LEU A 135 5.52 7.89 7.08
C LEU A 135 4.01 7.78 7.29
N GLN A 136 3.57 7.65 8.54
CA GLN A 136 2.19 7.92 8.91
C GLN A 136 2.09 9.40 9.29
N MET A 137 1.24 10.12 8.60
CA MET A 137 0.93 11.53 8.86
C MET A 137 -0.35 11.63 9.66
N ILE A 138 -0.33 12.37 10.76
CA ILE A 138 -1.46 12.52 11.69
C ILE A 138 -1.77 14.00 11.81
N ASP A 139 -3.00 14.38 11.47
CA ASP A 139 -3.46 15.76 11.62
C ASP A 139 -3.90 16.07 13.06
N GLU A 140 -4.19 17.36 13.32
CA GLU A 140 -4.63 17.80 14.64
C GLU A 140 -5.93 17.13 15.10
N GLN A 141 -6.81 16.77 14.17
CA GLN A 141 -8.08 16.12 14.45
C GLN A 141 -7.93 14.61 14.68
N GLY A 142 -6.75 14.06 14.35
CA GLY A 142 -6.42 12.65 14.50
C GLY A 142 -6.68 11.82 13.25
N GLY A 143 -6.94 12.47 12.11
CA GLY A 143 -6.95 11.82 10.82
C GLY A 143 -5.57 11.26 10.48
N LYS A 144 -5.51 9.99 10.07
CA LYS A 144 -4.25 9.28 9.81
C LYS A 144 -4.19 8.86 8.35
N LYS A 145 -3.07 9.16 7.70
CA LYS A 145 -2.80 8.73 6.32
C LYS A 145 -1.34 8.31 6.20
N PHE A 146 -1.10 7.24 5.46
CA PHE A 146 0.27 6.89 5.07
C PHE A 146 0.69 7.69 3.85
N LEU A 147 2.00 7.88 3.72
CA LEU A 147 2.59 8.48 2.52
C LEU A 147 2.21 7.62 1.30
N PRO A 148 1.61 8.24 0.25
CA PRO A 148 1.22 7.51 -0.95
C PRO A 148 2.39 6.74 -1.58
N GLY A 149 2.14 5.50 -1.97
CA GLY A 149 3.16 4.63 -2.55
C GLY A 149 4.12 3.98 -1.56
N GLY A 150 4.09 4.36 -0.28
CA GLY A 150 4.98 3.79 0.73
C GLY A 150 4.66 2.33 1.07
N SER A 151 5.69 1.53 1.31
CA SER A 151 5.53 0.17 1.81
C SER A 151 5.28 0.21 3.32
N VAL A 152 4.14 -0.35 3.75
CA VAL A 152 3.77 -0.38 5.18
C VAL A 152 3.63 -1.81 5.72
N ARG A 153 3.53 -2.80 4.84
CA ARG A 153 3.36 -4.19 5.26
C ARG A 153 4.64 -4.71 5.93
N GLY A 154 4.48 -5.24 7.14
CA GLY A 154 5.62 -5.69 7.96
C GLY A 154 6.44 -4.52 8.54
N GLY A 155 5.94 -3.30 8.40
CA GLY A 155 6.58 -2.12 8.95
C GLY A 155 6.31 -1.98 10.44
N SER A 156 7.31 -1.48 11.15
CA SER A 156 7.24 -1.17 12.57
C SER A 156 8.03 0.10 12.88
N TRP A 157 7.80 0.62 14.05
CA TRP A 157 8.57 1.70 14.64
C TRP A 157 8.80 1.38 16.11
N THR A 158 10.00 1.61 16.58
CA THR A 158 10.40 1.34 17.95
C THR A 158 10.79 2.63 18.65
N VAL A 159 10.30 2.81 19.88
CA VAL A 159 10.71 3.88 20.79
C VAL A 159 11.43 3.23 21.95
N GLY A 160 12.58 3.80 22.34
CA GLY A 160 13.43 3.25 23.41
C GLY A 160 14.46 2.22 22.89
N ASP A 161 15.18 1.63 23.83
CA ASP A 161 16.23 0.65 23.59
C ASP A 161 15.73 -0.79 23.76
N ILE A 162 15.31 -1.39 22.67
CA ILE A 162 14.77 -2.76 22.64
C ILE A 162 15.80 -3.81 23.02
N ALA A 163 17.09 -3.55 22.74
CA ALA A 163 18.15 -4.53 22.95
C ALA A 163 18.43 -4.76 24.44
N ASN A 164 18.22 -3.76 25.28
CA ASN A 164 18.44 -3.81 26.73
C ASN A 164 17.14 -3.80 27.54
N ALA A 165 15.98 -3.82 26.86
CA ALA A 165 14.68 -3.76 27.52
C ALA A 165 14.35 -5.08 28.25
N ARG A 166 13.90 -4.99 29.51
CA ARG A 166 13.34 -6.15 30.25
C ARG A 166 11.95 -6.55 29.72
N ASN A 167 11.19 -5.57 29.26
CA ASN A 167 9.84 -5.73 28.72
C ASN A 167 9.72 -4.97 27.42
N VAL A 168 9.05 -5.55 26.44
CA VAL A 168 8.69 -4.93 25.18
C VAL A 168 7.18 -4.93 25.06
N TYR A 169 6.61 -3.76 24.81
CA TYR A 169 5.18 -3.58 24.60
C TYR A 169 4.93 -3.47 23.11
N LEU A 170 4.01 -4.27 22.61
CA LEU A 170 3.56 -4.22 21.21
C LEU A 170 2.22 -3.52 21.16
N CYS A 171 2.10 -2.49 20.33
CA CYS A 171 0.87 -1.76 20.15
C CYS A 171 0.58 -1.55 18.66
N GLU A 172 -0.69 -1.53 18.31
CA GLU A 172 -1.15 -1.38 16.92
C GLU A 172 -1.12 0.08 16.45
N GLY A 173 -1.17 1.02 17.36
CA GLY A 173 -1.25 2.44 17.03
C GLY A 173 -0.35 3.32 17.89
N VAL A 174 0.13 4.41 17.29
CA VAL A 174 1.05 5.38 17.92
C VAL A 174 0.55 5.94 19.27
N ALA A 175 -0.77 6.02 19.47
CA ALA A 175 -1.36 6.57 20.70
C ALA A 175 -1.80 5.50 21.71
N THR A 176 -1.44 4.24 21.49
CA THR A 176 -1.76 3.11 22.37
C THR A 176 -0.49 2.46 22.95
N GLY A 177 0.67 2.93 22.51
CA GLY A 177 1.99 2.52 22.98
C GLY A 177 2.52 3.35 24.12
#